data_17e73e221fcaa75ac20bd673879f499e
#
_entry.id   17e73e221fcaa75ac20bd673879f499e
#
_cell.length_a   1.000
_cell.length_b   1.000
_cell.length_c   1.000
_cell.angle_alpha   90.00
_cell.angle_beta   90.00
_cell.angle_gamma   90.00
#
_symmetry.space_group_name_H-M   'P 1'
#
loop_
_entity.id
_entity.type
_entity.pdbx_description
1 polymer ?
#
loop_
_entity_poly.entity_id
_entity_poly.type
_entity_poly.pdbx_seq_one_letter_code
_entity_poly.pdbx_strand_id
1 'polypeptide(L)'
;MQEKQPGEPRLFSFPVMIFLFTDFGLEGPYIGQMEAVLYRQAPDVPVINLFADVPAFDIEGASCLLAAYTEGLPEGSIILAVVDPGVGGERPGAVVQADGRWYIGPDEGLFGIIARQAHDLQWWEIDWRPEQLSSSFHGRDLFAPVAAMIACGEPVPGRSVKPDPCRHADVQENLQRVVYVDSFGNAVTGLRAAGLAPDARLEVCGRELVRARTFSSVPPGAPFWYENSNGLAEIAVNRGRANRELGISVGTPVRFLQADQQ
;
A
#
# COMPACT_ATOMS: atom_id res chain seq x y z
N MET A 1 -0.83 -47.21 15.70
CA MET A 1 -1.41 -45.95 16.16
C MET A 1 -0.29 -45.21 16.88
N GLN A 2 0.35 -44.24 16.21
CA GLN A 2 1.33 -43.34 16.84
C GLN A 2 0.57 -42.10 17.28
N GLU A 3 0.53 -41.85 18.59
CA GLU A 3 -0.01 -40.62 19.18
C GLU A 3 0.83 -39.42 18.73
N LYS A 4 0.20 -38.47 18.06
CA LYS A 4 0.78 -37.14 17.84
C LYS A 4 0.96 -36.45 19.19
N GLN A 5 2.22 -36.16 19.55
CA GLN A 5 2.51 -35.29 20.70
C GLN A 5 1.88 -33.91 20.48
N PRO A 6 1.28 -33.30 21.51
CA PRO A 6 0.78 -31.93 21.41
C PRO A 6 1.95 -30.97 21.17
N GLY A 7 1.90 -30.23 20.08
CA GLY A 7 2.90 -29.25 19.72
C GLY A 7 3.06 -28.17 20.79
N GLU A 8 4.30 -27.74 21.00
CA GLU A 8 4.64 -26.62 21.87
C GLU A 8 3.75 -25.40 21.56
N PRO A 9 3.29 -24.67 22.59
CA PRO A 9 2.51 -23.46 22.35
C PRO A 9 3.38 -22.46 21.58
N ARG A 10 2.95 -22.09 20.37
CA ARG A 10 3.58 -21.01 19.61
C ARG A 10 3.40 -19.72 20.42
N LEU A 11 4.46 -19.30 21.10
CA LEU A 11 4.52 -17.97 21.70
C LEU A 11 4.34 -16.95 20.58
N PHE A 12 3.20 -16.22 20.59
CA PHE A 12 2.86 -15.11 19.71
C PHE A 12 2.87 -15.40 18.19
N SER A 13 2.06 -16.36 17.74
CA SER A 13 1.60 -16.37 16.35
C SER A 13 0.33 -15.50 16.28
N PHE A 14 0.43 -14.30 15.73
CA PHE A 14 -0.74 -13.54 15.35
C PHE A 14 -1.58 -14.39 14.37
N PRO A 15 -2.91 -14.34 14.45
CA PRO A 15 -3.75 -15.03 13.47
C PRO A 15 -3.44 -14.46 12.07
N VAL A 16 -3.41 -15.34 11.07
CA VAL A 16 -3.30 -14.91 9.67
C VAL A 16 -4.49 -14.01 9.36
N MET A 17 -4.24 -12.86 8.73
CA MET A 17 -5.24 -11.89 8.31
C MET A 17 -4.99 -11.45 6.87
N ILE A 18 -6.07 -11.22 6.12
CA ILE A 18 -6.00 -10.67 4.76
C ILE A 18 -6.38 -9.19 4.81
N PHE A 19 -5.52 -8.34 4.26
CA PHE A 19 -5.73 -6.91 4.16
C PHE A 19 -5.97 -6.53 2.70
N LEU A 20 -7.08 -5.84 2.41
CA LEU A 20 -7.37 -5.33 1.08
C LEU A 20 -6.77 -3.93 0.91
N PHE A 21 -6.03 -3.74 -0.18
CA PHE A 21 -5.47 -2.47 -0.59
C PHE A 21 -5.79 -2.26 -2.07
N THR A 22 -6.74 -1.37 -2.39
CA THR A 22 -7.27 -1.25 -3.76
C THR A 22 -7.61 0.19 -4.13
N ASP A 23 -7.78 0.44 -5.43
CA ASP A 23 -8.32 1.68 -6.00
C ASP A 23 -9.82 1.55 -6.40
N PHE A 24 -10.54 0.58 -5.84
CA PHE A 24 -11.93 0.27 -6.24
C PHE A 24 -12.96 1.27 -5.72
N GLY A 25 -12.58 2.11 -4.77
CA GLY A 25 -13.46 3.04 -4.09
C GLY A 25 -14.25 2.37 -2.95
N LEU A 26 -14.83 3.23 -2.12
CA LEU A 26 -15.69 2.80 -0.99
C LEU A 26 -17.12 2.52 -1.43
N GLU A 27 -17.51 3.02 -2.59
CA GLU A 27 -18.83 2.82 -3.17
C GLU A 27 -18.77 1.75 -4.28
N GLY A 28 -19.82 0.96 -4.41
CA GLY A 28 -19.90 -0.06 -5.44
C GLY A 28 -19.61 -1.48 -4.95
N PRO A 29 -19.68 -2.47 -5.86
CA PRO A 29 -19.75 -3.90 -5.47
C PRO A 29 -18.39 -4.58 -5.35
N TYR A 30 -17.29 -3.96 -5.78
CA TYR A 30 -16.04 -4.66 -6.06
C TYR A 30 -15.40 -5.24 -4.80
N ILE A 31 -15.33 -4.47 -3.71
CA ILE A 31 -14.79 -4.94 -2.43
C ILE A 31 -15.62 -6.11 -1.91
N GLY A 32 -16.95 -5.97 -1.85
CA GLY A 32 -17.83 -7.04 -1.37
C GLY A 32 -17.75 -8.32 -2.21
N GLN A 33 -17.52 -8.21 -3.53
CA GLN A 33 -17.32 -9.39 -4.37
C GLN A 33 -15.99 -10.10 -4.08
N MET A 34 -14.92 -9.36 -3.77
CA MET A 34 -13.65 -9.93 -3.35
C MET A 34 -13.78 -10.60 -1.98
N GLU A 35 -14.39 -9.93 -1.02
CA GLU A 35 -14.67 -10.48 0.32
C GLU A 35 -15.48 -11.76 0.24
N ALA A 36 -16.51 -11.82 -0.62
CA ALA A 36 -17.33 -13.02 -0.81
C ALA A 36 -16.50 -14.21 -1.33
N VAL A 37 -15.50 -13.99 -2.19
CA VAL A 37 -14.57 -15.03 -2.63
C VAL A 37 -13.67 -15.48 -1.48
N LEU A 38 -13.09 -14.54 -0.75
CA LEU A 38 -12.19 -14.81 0.37
C LEU A 38 -12.90 -15.60 1.48
N TYR A 39 -14.07 -15.16 1.94
CA TYR A 39 -14.83 -15.88 2.97
C TYR A 39 -15.34 -17.26 2.52
N ARG A 40 -15.58 -17.45 1.23
CA ARG A 40 -15.94 -18.78 0.70
C ARG A 40 -14.75 -19.74 0.71
N GLN A 41 -13.53 -19.27 0.46
CA GLN A 41 -12.35 -20.12 0.31
C GLN A 41 -11.50 -20.21 1.59
N ALA A 42 -11.52 -19.16 2.43
CA ALA A 42 -10.82 -19.10 3.71
C ALA A 42 -11.74 -18.52 4.80
N PRO A 43 -12.81 -19.26 5.20
CA PRO A 43 -13.90 -18.74 6.04
C PRO A 43 -13.45 -18.30 7.45
N ASP A 44 -12.38 -18.90 7.96
CA ASP A 44 -11.85 -18.61 9.31
C ASP A 44 -10.77 -17.52 9.32
N VAL A 45 -10.46 -16.92 8.16
CA VAL A 45 -9.44 -15.88 8.02
C VAL A 45 -10.10 -14.51 8.00
N PRO A 46 -9.79 -13.61 8.96
CA PRO A 46 -10.30 -12.25 8.95
C PRO A 46 -9.88 -11.49 7.69
N VAL A 47 -10.82 -10.77 7.08
CA VAL A 47 -10.57 -9.87 5.96
C VAL A 47 -10.78 -8.44 6.44
N ILE A 48 -9.78 -7.60 6.23
CA ILE A 48 -9.77 -6.19 6.67
C ILE A 48 -9.61 -5.31 5.43
N ASN A 49 -10.56 -4.42 5.21
CA ASN A 49 -10.41 -3.37 4.22
C ASN A 49 -9.45 -2.30 4.76
N LEU A 50 -8.18 -2.37 4.41
CA LEU A 50 -7.16 -1.44 4.86
C LEU A 50 -7.27 -0.11 4.10
N PHE A 51 -7.42 -0.17 2.77
CA PHE A 51 -7.44 1.00 1.92
C PHE A 51 -8.19 0.66 0.62
N ALA A 52 -9.34 1.27 0.39
CA ALA A 52 -10.16 0.99 -0.80
C ALA A 52 -10.18 2.14 -1.80
N ASP A 53 -9.74 3.32 -1.43
CA ASP A 53 -9.79 4.56 -2.22
C ASP A 53 -8.38 5.09 -2.55
N VAL A 54 -7.43 4.19 -2.77
CA VAL A 54 -6.14 4.54 -3.39
C VAL A 54 -6.42 5.25 -4.70
N PRO A 55 -5.73 6.35 -5.03
CA PRO A 55 -5.94 7.06 -6.29
C PRO A 55 -5.86 6.13 -7.49
N ALA A 56 -6.93 6.12 -8.29
CA ALA A 56 -7.10 5.17 -9.39
C ALA A 56 -5.97 5.31 -10.43
N PHE A 57 -5.46 4.17 -10.89
CA PHE A 57 -4.44 4.05 -11.93
C PHE A 57 -3.06 4.62 -11.57
N ASP A 58 -2.85 5.11 -10.36
CA ASP A 58 -1.58 5.68 -9.91
C ASP A 58 -0.69 4.62 -9.20
N ILE A 59 -0.01 3.80 -10.00
CA ILE A 59 0.84 2.71 -9.47
C ILE A 59 2.01 3.25 -8.62
N GLU A 60 2.64 4.35 -9.02
CA GLU A 60 3.76 4.93 -8.26
C GLU A 60 3.30 5.44 -6.88
N GLY A 61 2.22 6.23 -6.86
CA GLY A 61 1.62 6.70 -5.61
C GLY A 61 1.12 5.55 -4.74
N ALA A 62 0.48 4.55 -5.36
CA ALA A 62 0.03 3.34 -4.69
C ALA A 62 1.18 2.55 -4.06
N SER A 63 2.34 2.43 -4.74
CA SER A 63 3.53 1.77 -4.20
C SER A 63 4.08 2.49 -2.96
N CYS A 64 4.10 3.84 -2.96
CA CYS A 64 4.47 4.64 -1.78
C CYS A 64 3.52 4.41 -0.60
N LEU A 65 2.20 4.46 -0.87
CA LEU A 65 1.18 4.23 0.14
C LEU A 65 1.23 2.78 0.67
N LEU A 66 1.34 1.79 -0.22
CA LEU A 66 1.43 0.38 0.16
C LEU A 66 2.58 0.13 1.12
N ALA A 67 3.79 0.59 0.78
CA ALA A 67 4.97 0.43 1.63
C ALA A 67 4.77 1.09 3.00
N ALA A 68 4.21 2.32 3.03
CA ALA A 68 4.01 3.06 4.27
C ALA A 68 2.94 2.45 5.19
N TYR A 69 1.80 2.03 4.61
CA TYR A 69 0.66 1.56 5.39
C TYR A 69 0.76 0.09 5.80
N THR A 70 1.66 -0.67 5.21
CA THR A 70 1.86 -2.09 5.55
C THR A 70 3.09 -2.39 6.40
N GLU A 71 3.99 -1.41 6.59
CA GLU A 71 5.22 -1.55 7.38
C GLU A 71 4.96 -2.02 8.81
N GLY A 72 3.92 -1.49 9.46
CA GLY A 72 3.53 -1.84 10.83
C GLY A 72 2.64 -3.08 10.98
N LEU A 73 2.26 -3.76 9.89
CA LEU A 73 1.43 -4.95 9.98
C LEU A 73 2.22 -6.15 10.53
N PRO A 74 1.57 -7.07 11.28
CA PRO A 74 2.22 -8.26 11.82
C PRO A 74 2.86 -9.14 10.73
N GLU A 75 3.90 -9.89 11.09
CA GLU A 75 4.40 -10.99 10.27
C GLU A 75 3.28 -12.02 10.01
N GLY A 76 3.29 -12.63 8.83
CA GLY A 76 2.23 -13.52 8.37
C GLY A 76 1.01 -12.81 7.79
N SER A 77 0.95 -11.47 7.84
CA SER A 77 -0.11 -10.72 7.15
C SER A 77 -0.09 -10.95 5.64
N ILE A 78 -1.27 -11.06 5.05
CA ILE A 78 -1.47 -11.22 3.61
C ILE A 78 -2.11 -9.94 3.07
N ILE A 79 -1.42 -9.24 2.20
CA ILE A 79 -1.86 -7.99 1.60
C ILE A 79 -2.30 -8.27 0.16
N LEU A 80 -3.59 -8.25 -0.08
CA LEU A 80 -4.19 -8.35 -1.40
C LEU A 80 -4.26 -6.94 -1.99
N ALA A 81 -3.24 -6.58 -2.76
CA ALA A 81 -3.07 -5.24 -3.32
C ALA A 81 -3.42 -5.23 -4.80
N VAL A 82 -4.48 -4.49 -5.17
CA VAL A 82 -4.98 -4.44 -6.54
C VAL A 82 -5.18 -2.99 -6.96
N VAL A 83 -4.18 -2.44 -7.62
CA VAL A 83 -4.23 -1.24 -8.47
C VAL A 83 -3.75 -1.69 -9.83
N ASP A 84 -4.66 -1.84 -10.79
CA ASP A 84 -4.44 -2.68 -11.97
C ASP A 84 -4.95 -2.01 -13.26
N PRO A 85 -4.27 -0.96 -13.76
CA PRO A 85 -4.63 -0.34 -15.03
C PRO A 85 -4.48 -1.26 -16.24
N GLY A 86 -3.64 -2.33 -16.10
CA GLY A 86 -3.38 -3.33 -17.14
C GLY A 86 -4.27 -4.57 -17.09
N VAL A 87 -5.37 -4.56 -16.34
CA VAL A 87 -6.26 -5.72 -16.18
C VAL A 87 -6.72 -6.28 -17.52
N GLY A 88 -6.67 -7.61 -17.67
CA GLY A 88 -7.02 -8.29 -18.91
C GLY A 88 -5.93 -8.28 -20.00
N GLY A 89 -4.82 -7.57 -19.78
CA GLY A 89 -3.63 -7.58 -20.64
C GLY A 89 -2.65 -8.71 -20.32
N GLU A 90 -1.44 -8.60 -20.88
CA GLU A 90 -0.39 -9.63 -20.76
C GLU A 90 0.45 -9.53 -19.47
N ARG A 91 0.18 -8.51 -18.61
CA ARG A 91 0.92 -8.33 -17.36
C ARG A 91 0.76 -9.57 -16.47
N PRO A 92 1.83 -10.08 -15.85
CA PRO A 92 1.73 -11.19 -14.91
C PRO A 92 1.07 -10.76 -13.59
N GLY A 93 0.61 -11.75 -12.84
CA GLY A 93 0.33 -11.57 -11.42
C GLY A 93 1.53 -12.01 -10.59
N ALA A 94 1.73 -11.40 -9.44
CA ALA A 94 2.79 -11.75 -8.52
C ALA A 94 2.29 -12.16 -7.13
N VAL A 95 3.05 -13.05 -6.52
CA VAL A 95 3.09 -13.25 -5.07
C VAL A 95 4.47 -12.84 -4.61
N VAL A 96 4.53 -11.97 -3.63
CA VAL A 96 5.78 -11.48 -3.04
C VAL A 96 5.77 -11.78 -1.55
N GLN A 97 6.82 -12.41 -1.05
CA GLN A 97 7.07 -12.51 0.38
C GLN A 97 8.24 -11.57 0.71
N ALA A 98 7.97 -10.60 1.58
CA ALA A 98 8.94 -9.60 1.99
C ALA A 98 8.90 -9.46 3.52
N ASP A 99 10.02 -9.74 4.18
CA ASP A 99 10.18 -9.64 5.64
C ASP A 99 9.00 -10.28 6.42
N GLY A 100 8.63 -11.51 6.01
CA GLY A 100 7.58 -12.31 6.63
C GLY A 100 6.14 -11.92 6.28
N ARG A 101 5.90 -10.93 5.41
CA ARG A 101 4.57 -10.54 4.92
C ARG A 101 4.37 -10.97 3.48
N TRP A 102 3.13 -11.23 3.10
CA TRP A 102 2.76 -11.66 1.76
C TRP A 102 2.03 -10.54 1.02
N TYR A 103 2.38 -10.32 -0.23
CA TYR A 103 1.75 -9.34 -1.10
C TYR A 103 1.32 -10.05 -2.37
N ILE A 104 0.05 -9.89 -2.76
CA ILE A 104 -0.54 -10.53 -3.93
C ILE A 104 -1.22 -9.47 -4.81
N GLY A 105 -0.93 -9.47 -6.10
CA GLY A 105 -1.53 -8.51 -7.04
C GLY A 105 -0.84 -8.47 -8.40
N PRO A 106 -1.08 -7.41 -9.20
CA PRO A 106 -0.45 -7.21 -10.50
C PRO A 106 1.03 -6.88 -10.38
N ASP A 107 1.85 -7.42 -11.29
CA ASP A 107 3.30 -7.17 -11.38
C ASP A 107 3.60 -6.05 -12.39
N GLU A 108 3.23 -4.81 -12.01
CA GLU A 108 3.46 -3.59 -12.81
C GLU A 108 4.10 -2.46 -11.99
N GLY A 109 4.93 -2.79 -10.99
CA GLY A 109 5.62 -1.79 -10.17
C GLY A 109 5.01 -1.58 -8.78
N LEU A 110 3.79 -2.04 -8.51
CA LEU A 110 3.12 -1.84 -7.23
C LEU A 110 3.95 -2.29 -6.01
N PHE A 111 4.71 -3.37 -6.16
CA PHE A 111 5.57 -3.93 -5.10
C PHE A 111 7.02 -3.42 -5.15
N GLY A 112 7.33 -2.44 -6.00
CA GLY A 112 8.70 -2.00 -6.25
C GLY A 112 9.41 -1.43 -5.02
N ILE A 113 8.73 -0.62 -4.20
CA ILE A 113 9.30 -0.09 -2.95
C ILE A 113 9.47 -1.19 -1.92
N ILE A 114 8.47 -2.06 -1.74
CA ILE A 114 8.53 -3.22 -0.85
C ILE A 114 9.75 -4.09 -1.19
N ALA A 115 9.94 -4.41 -2.48
CA ALA A 115 11.05 -5.26 -2.92
C ALA A 115 12.43 -4.64 -2.65
N ARG A 116 12.56 -3.32 -2.77
CA ARG A 116 13.82 -2.62 -2.50
C ARG A 116 14.16 -2.50 -1.01
N GLN A 117 13.15 -2.38 -0.17
CA GLN A 117 13.31 -2.21 1.27
C GLN A 117 13.45 -3.53 2.03
N ALA A 118 12.99 -4.64 1.43
CA ALA A 118 13.02 -5.95 2.07
C ALA A 118 14.43 -6.48 2.29
N HIS A 119 14.68 -7.05 3.49
CA HIS A 119 15.89 -7.79 3.83
C HIS A 119 15.81 -9.25 3.37
N ASP A 120 14.62 -9.86 3.49
CA ASP A 120 14.30 -11.19 2.97
C ASP A 120 13.19 -11.07 1.92
N LEU A 121 13.51 -11.41 0.68
CA LEU A 121 12.61 -11.26 -0.46
C LEU A 121 12.51 -12.55 -1.25
N GLN A 122 11.29 -13.02 -1.44
CA GLN A 122 10.96 -14.09 -2.36
C GLN A 122 9.86 -13.62 -3.31
N TRP A 123 9.94 -14.07 -4.57
CA TRP A 123 9.04 -13.61 -5.61
C TRP A 123 8.58 -14.77 -6.49
N TRP A 124 7.29 -14.83 -6.76
CA TRP A 124 6.67 -15.81 -7.66
C TRP A 124 5.80 -15.11 -8.68
N GLU A 125 5.88 -15.56 -9.92
CA GLU A 125 4.92 -15.25 -10.95
C GLU A 125 3.77 -16.26 -10.87
N ILE A 126 2.54 -15.78 -10.75
CA ILE A 126 1.35 -16.63 -10.65
C ILE A 126 1.12 -17.33 -11.99
N ASP A 127 1.18 -18.65 -12.01
CA ASP A 127 0.89 -19.49 -13.20
C ASP A 127 -0.43 -20.26 -13.09
N TRP A 128 -1.05 -20.29 -11.90
CA TRP A 128 -2.37 -20.81 -11.69
C TRP A 128 -3.43 -19.96 -12.41
N ARG A 129 -4.45 -20.62 -12.95
CA ARG A 129 -5.59 -19.97 -13.58
C ARG A 129 -6.87 -20.65 -13.15
N PRO A 130 -7.95 -19.91 -12.83
CA PRO A 130 -9.27 -20.47 -12.58
C PRO A 130 -9.90 -20.98 -13.90
N GLU A 131 -10.90 -21.86 -13.79
CA GLU A 131 -11.68 -22.32 -14.94
C GLU A 131 -12.39 -21.15 -15.65
N GLN A 132 -12.81 -20.14 -14.89
CA GLN A 132 -13.45 -18.93 -15.40
C GLN A 132 -12.69 -17.71 -14.88
N LEU A 133 -12.10 -16.94 -15.77
CA LEU A 133 -11.39 -15.71 -15.50
C LEU A 133 -12.05 -14.57 -16.26
N SER A 134 -12.64 -13.62 -15.55
CA SER A 134 -13.13 -12.38 -16.16
C SER A 134 -11.95 -11.56 -16.67
N SER A 135 -12.05 -11.06 -17.89
CA SER A 135 -11.02 -10.19 -18.47
C SER A 135 -10.90 -8.83 -17.80
N SER A 136 -11.86 -8.44 -16.95
CA SER A 136 -11.93 -7.11 -16.32
C SER A 136 -11.92 -7.14 -14.79
N PHE A 137 -11.82 -8.34 -14.15
CA PHE A 137 -11.83 -8.41 -12.69
C PHE A 137 -10.89 -9.50 -12.14
N HIS A 138 -9.60 -9.35 -12.44
CA HIS A 138 -8.56 -10.25 -11.91
C HIS A 138 -8.44 -10.18 -10.38
N GLY A 139 -8.78 -9.04 -9.76
CA GLY A 139 -8.86 -8.92 -8.30
C GLY A 139 -9.70 -10.01 -7.66
N ARG A 140 -10.91 -10.23 -8.19
CA ARG A 140 -11.86 -11.23 -7.69
C ARG A 140 -11.49 -12.65 -8.14
N ASP A 141 -11.15 -12.85 -9.42
CA ASP A 141 -11.11 -14.18 -10.02
C ASP A 141 -9.71 -14.83 -9.97
N LEU A 142 -8.65 -14.02 -9.81
CA LEU A 142 -7.28 -14.48 -9.77
C LEU A 142 -6.62 -14.19 -8.39
N PHE A 143 -6.56 -12.93 -8.00
CA PHE A 143 -5.76 -12.53 -6.83
C PHE A 143 -6.41 -12.92 -5.50
N ALA A 144 -7.72 -12.78 -5.35
CA ALA A 144 -8.43 -13.19 -4.14
C ALA A 144 -8.35 -14.70 -3.88
N PRO A 145 -8.57 -15.59 -4.87
CA PRO A 145 -8.30 -17.03 -4.70
C PRO A 145 -6.86 -17.34 -4.29
N VAL A 146 -5.86 -16.72 -4.92
CA VAL A 146 -4.45 -16.95 -4.56
C VAL A 146 -4.16 -16.50 -3.13
N ALA A 147 -4.70 -15.36 -2.70
CA ALA A 147 -4.57 -14.91 -1.32
C ALA A 147 -5.22 -15.88 -0.32
N ALA A 148 -6.37 -16.46 -0.66
CA ALA A 148 -7.04 -17.47 0.16
C ALA A 148 -6.22 -18.77 0.26
N MET A 149 -5.63 -19.26 -0.83
CA MET A 149 -4.75 -20.44 -0.85
C MET A 149 -3.56 -20.24 0.10
N ILE A 150 -2.89 -19.09 0.03
CA ILE A 150 -1.77 -18.76 0.91
C ILE A 150 -2.24 -18.66 2.37
N ALA A 151 -3.40 -18.06 2.62
CA ALA A 151 -3.98 -17.96 3.96
C ALA A 151 -4.30 -19.33 4.58
N CYS A 152 -4.68 -20.30 3.75
CA CYS A 152 -4.89 -21.69 4.15
C CYS A 152 -3.59 -22.51 4.29
N GLY A 153 -2.43 -21.93 4.01
CA GLY A 153 -1.14 -22.59 4.09
C GLY A 153 -0.82 -23.50 2.91
N GLU A 154 -1.51 -23.31 1.79
CA GLU A 154 -1.21 -24.01 0.54
C GLU A 154 0.11 -23.50 -0.08
N PRO A 155 0.80 -24.32 -0.89
CA PRO A 155 1.96 -23.86 -1.66
C PRO A 155 1.58 -22.68 -2.57
N VAL A 156 2.55 -21.77 -2.78
CA VAL A 156 2.33 -20.63 -3.70
C VAL A 156 1.99 -21.15 -5.10
N PRO A 157 0.84 -20.76 -5.69
CA PRO A 157 0.39 -21.26 -6.98
C PRO A 157 1.08 -20.51 -8.15
N GLY A 158 2.40 -20.70 -8.25
CA GLY A 158 3.25 -19.99 -9.21
C GLY A 158 4.68 -20.51 -9.21
N ARG A 159 5.45 -20.00 -10.15
CA ARG A 159 6.87 -20.31 -10.29
C ARG A 159 7.73 -19.25 -9.60
N SER A 160 8.73 -19.66 -8.85
CA SER A 160 9.71 -18.74 -8.28
C SER A 160 10.52 -18.07 -9.39
N VAL A 161 10.62 -16.75 -9.33
CA VAL A 161 11.34 -15.92 -10.30
C VAL A 161 12.15 -14.84 -9.58
N LYS A 162 13.09 -14.22 -10.30
CA LYS A 162 13.66 -12.95 -9.85
C LYS A 162 12.75 -11.81 -10.29
N PRO A 163 12.57 -10.77 -9.46
CA PRO A 163 11.83 -9.57 -9.88
C PRO A 163 12.42 -9.00 -11.18
N ASP A 164 11.56 -8.60 -12.10
CA ASP A 164 12.02 -7.93 -13.32
C ASP A 164 12.38 -6.46 -13.00
N PRO A 165 13.66 -6.07 -13.04
CA PRO A 165 14.06 -4.71 -12.73
C PRO A 165 13.39 -3.65 -13.61
N CYS A 166 13.03 -3.98 -14.86
CA CYS A 166 12.40 -3.03 -15.78
C CYS A 166 10.99 -2.64 -15.36
N ARG A 167 10.24 -3.56 -14.73
CA ARG A 167 8.88 -3.28 -14.23
C ARG A 167 8.85 -2.44 -12.98
N HIS A 168 9.98 -2.33 -12.29
CA HIS A 168 10.10 -1.64 -10.99
C HIS A 168 11.03 -0.43 -11.03
N ALA A 169 11.64 -0.14 -12.20
CA ALA A 169 12.67 0.89 -12.34
C ALA A 169 12.16 2.31 -12.08
N ASP A 170 10.92 2.60 -12.48
CA ASP A 170 10.37 3.96 -12.45
C ASP A 170 9.78 4.33 -11.07
N VAL A 171 9.62 3.37 -10.16
CA VAL A 171 9.00 3.61 -8.85
C VAL A 171 10.01 4.27 -7.90
N GLN A 172 9.75 5.50 -7.50
CA GLN A 172 10.62 6.29 -6.61
C GLN A 172 10.21 6.14 -5.15
N GLU A 173 11.19 6.01 -4.23
CA GLU A 173 10.93 5.92 -2.78
C GLU A 173 10.52 7.24 -2.14
N ASN A 174 10.94 8.36 -2.74
CA ASN A 174 10.62 9.71 -2.28
C ASN A 174 9.97 10.49 -3.42
N LEU A 175 8.71 10.19 -3.68
CA LEU A 175 7.95 10.79 -4.75
C LEU A 175 7.53 12.21 -4.36
N GLN A 176 8.05 13.21 -5.09
CA GLN A 176 7.87 14.62 -4.76
C GLN A 176 6.53 15.16 -5.28
N ARG A 177 5.46 14.53 -4.90
CA ARG A 177 4.09 14.95 -5.19
C ARG A 177 3.10 14.44 -4.16
N VAL A 178 1.92 15.00 -4.15
CA VAL A 178 0.78 14.47 -3.39
C VAL A 178 0.34 13.15 -3.99
N VAL A 179 0.25 12.12 -3.16
CA VAL A 179 -0.16 10.76 -3.56
C VAL A 179 -1.55 10.38 -3.05
N TYR A 180 -2.08 11.10 -2.06
CA TYR A 180 -3.43 10.88 -1.53
C TYR A 180 -3.96 12.15 -0.84
N VAL A 181 -5.27 12.33 -0.87
CA VAL A 181 -5.95 13.35 -0.08
C VAL A 181 -7.01 12.67 0.78
N ASP A 182 -6.86 12.79 2.09
CA ASP A 182 -7.75 12.13 3.04
C ASP A 182 -9.13 12.80 3.17
N SER A 183 -10.03 12.16 3.93
CA SER A 183 -11.39 12.66 4.18
C SER A 183 -11.42 14.00 4.92
N PHE A 184 -10.35 14.36 5.65
CA PHE A 184 -10.20 15.66 6.32
C PHE A 184 -9.69 16.74 5.38
N GLY A 185 -9.20 16.36 4.19
CA GLY A 185 -8.61 17.26 3.20
C GLY A 185 -7.12 17.51 3.42
N ASN A 186 -6.44 16.69 4.24
CA ASN A 186 -5.00 16.70 4.33
C ASN A 186 -4.40 16.01 3.10
N ALA A 187 -3.22 16.46 2.68
CA ALA A 187 -2.56 15.95 1.49
C ALA A 187 -1.30 15.14 1.87
N VAL A 188 -1.39 13.83 1.72
CA VAL A 188 -0.27 12.90 1.93
C VAL A 188 0.65 12.95 0.72
N THR A 189 1.93 13.16 0.95
CA THR A 189 2.96 13.15 -0.10
C THR A 189 3.65 11.80 -0.19
N GLY A 190 4.34 11.52 -1.29
CA GLY A 190 5.21 10.35 -1.42
C GLY A 190 6.58 10.51 -0.74
N LEU A 191 6.80 11.55 0.06
CA LEU A 191 8.05 11.83 0.75
C LEU A 191 8.09 11.12 2.11
N ARG A 192 9.13 10.33 2.37
CA ARG A 192 9.40 9.79 3.71
C ARG A 192 9.91 10.91 4.62
N ALA A 193 9.17 11.21 5.68
CA ALA A 193 9.48 12.31 6.59
C ALA A 193 10.80 12.13 7.36
N ALA A 194 11.19 10.88 7.63
CA ALA A 194 12.47 10.55 8.28
C ALA A 194 13.70 10.93 7.43
N GLY A 195 13.55 11.01 6.11
CA GLY A 195 14.60 11.46 5.19
C GLY A 195 14.74 12.98 5.09
N LEU A 196 13.86 13.75 5.72
CA LEU A 196 13.85 15.21 5.68
C LEU A 196 14.48 15.79 6.95
N ALA A 197 15.28 16.86 6.80
CA ALA A 197 15.85 17.56 7.96
C ALA A 197 14.74 18.07 8.90
N PRO A 198 15.01 18.18 10.22
CA PRO A 198 13.99 18.61 11.19
C PRO A 198 13.41 20.00 10.92
N ASP A 199 14.19 20.88 10.29
CA ASP A 199 13.84 22.24 9.88
C ASP A 199 13.50 22.39 8.39
N ALA A 200 13.41 21.28 7.65
CA ALA A 200 13.06 21.27 6.25
C ALA A 200 11.70 21.96 6.01
N ARG A 201 11.63 22.74 4.96
CA ARG A 201 10.39 23.35 4.49
C ARG A 201 9.90 22.62 3.26
N LEU A 202 8.61 22.52 3.10
CA LEU A 202 7.98 22.03 1.86
C LEU A 202 7.41 23.21 1.09
N GLU A 203 7.66 23.24 -0.19
CA GLU A 203 6.99 24.15 -1.13
C GLU A 203 5.88 23.40 -1.87
N VAL A 204 4.68 23.97 -1.85
CA VAL A 204 3.53 23.47 -2.60
C VAL A 204 2.69 24.65 -3.08
N CYS A 205 2.30 24.66 -4.35
CA CYS A 205 1.51 25.75 -4.97
C CYS A 205 2.08 27.16 -4.69
N GLY A 206 3.41 27.32 -4.70
CA GLY A 206 4.11 28.58 -4.46
C GLY A 206 4.09 29.05 -3.00
N ARG A 207 3.73 28.21 -2.05
CA ARG A 207 3.75 28.47 -0.61
C ARG A 207 4.78 27.60 0.10
N GLU A 208 5.58 28.22 0.95
CA GLU A 208 6.46 27.50 1.86
C GLU A 208 5.72 27.10 3.14
N LEU A 209 5.83 25.84 3.51
CA LEU A 209 5.24 25.25 4.71
C LEU A 209 6.33 24.85 5.68
N VAL A 210 6.19 25.24 6.94
CA VAL A 210 7.08 24.84 8.02
C VAL A 210 6.65 23.47 8.57
N ARG A 211 7.61 22.72 9.08
CA ARG A 211 7.34 21.49 9.82
C ARG A 211 6.74 21.84 11.19
N ALA A 212 5.67 21.17 11.55
CA ALA A 212 5.13 21.20 12.89
C ALA A 212 5.00 19.77 13.43
N ARG A 213 4.98 19.63 14.76
CA ARG A 213 4.83 18.32 15.37
C ARG A 213 3.42 17.76 15.19
N THR A 214 2.41 18.64 15.27
CA THR A 214 1.00 18.28 15.19
C THR A 214 0.13 19.54 15.03
N PHE A 215 -1.16 19.38 14.80
CA PHE A 215 -2.15 20.44 14.64
C PHE A 215 -2.14 21.46 15.78
N SER A 216 -1.98 21.01 17.03
CA SER A 216 -1.94 21.94 18.20
C SER A 216 -0.69 22.81 18.26
N SER A 217 0.32 22.54 17.43
CA SER A 217 1.57 23.30 17.40
C SER A 217 1.48 24.57 16.53
N VAL A 218 0.38 24.78 15.82
CA VAL A 218 0.16 25.92 14.93
C VAL A 218 -1.22 26.56 15.18
N PRO A 219 -1.40 27.87 14.91
CA PRO A 219 -2.69 28.54 15.04
C PRO A 219 -3.76 27.96 14.12
N PRO A 220 -5.06 28.10 14.46
CA PRO A 220 -6.14 27.78 13.55
C PRO A 220 -6.00 28.52 12.20
N GLY A 221 -6.25 27.84 11.09
CA GLY A 221 -6.10 28.35 9.73
C GLY A 221 -4.66 28.38 9.20
N ALA A 222 -3.66 28.03 10.02
CA ALA A 222 -2.28 28.00 9.54
C ALA A 222 -1.98 26.71 8.78
N PRO A 223 -1.41 26.79 7.57
CA PRO A 223 -0.90 25.65 6.83
C PRO A 223 0.46 25.21 7.37
N PHE A 224 0.70 23.90 7.36
CA PHE A 224 1.95 23.30 7.82
C PHE A 224 2.11 21.91 7.21
N TRP A 225 3.28 21.28 7.40
CA TRP A 225 3.46 19.87 7.14
C TRP A 225 3.96 19.15 8.40
N TYR A 226 3.69 17.88 8.49
CA TYR A 226 4.08 17.03 9.60
C TYR A 226 4.36 15.61 9.14
N GLU A 227 5.01 14.83 9.99
CA GLU A 227 5.15 13.40 9.80
C GLU A 227 3.86 12.71 10.28
N ASN A 228 3.17 12.03 9.38
CA ASN A 228 1.96 11.30 9.73
C ASN A 228 2.28 9.98 10.43
N SER A 229 1.24 9.27 10.88
CA SER A 229 1.38 8.00 11.61
C SER A 229 2.04 6.87 10.82
N ASN A 230 2.18 7.03 9.51
CA ASN A 230 2.78 6.05 8.59
C ASN A 230 4.15 6.52 8.05
N GLY A 231 4.74 7.55 8.65
CA GLY A 231 6.07 8.05 8.31
C GLY A 231 6.17 8.88 7.04
N LEU A 232 5.03 9.26 6.43
CA LEU A 232 5.01 10.14 5.27
C LEU A 232 4.86 11.62 5.68
N ALA A 233 5.44 12.53 4.88
CA ALA A 233 5.19 13.94 5.03
C ALA A 233 3.76 14.25 4.55
N GLU A 234 2.98 14.89 5.43
CA GLU A 234 1.57 15.23 5.17
C GLU A 234 1.34 16.72 5.35
N ILE A 235 0.64 17.33 4.40
CA ILE A 235 0.32 18.75 4.38
C ILE A 235 -1.08 18.93 4.94
N ALA A 236 -1.22 19.81 5.92
CA ALA A 236 -2.48 20.09 6.59
C ALA A 236 -2.72 21.59 6.84
N VAL A 237 -3.94 21.93 7.14
CA VAL A 237 -4.35 23.25 7.68
C VAL A 237 -5.03 23.01 9.02
N ASN A 238 -4.56 23.67 10.08
CA ASN A 238 -5.18 23.50 11.40
C ASN A 238 -6.62 24.00 11.41
N ARG A 239 -7.58 23.11 11.67
CA ARG A 239 -9.03 23.33 11.58
C ARG A 239 -9.53 23.77 10.19
N GLY A 240 -8.79 23.39 9.14
CA GLY A 240 -9.12 23.67 7.75
C GLY A 240 -8.93 22.45 6.86
N ARG A 241 -9.04 22.63 5.57
CA ARG A 241 -8.87 21.61 4.54
C ARG A 241 -7.76 22.03 3.58
N ALA A 242 -6.57 21.42 3.71
CA ALA A 242 -5.42 21.78 2.89
C ALA A 242 -5.70 21.70 1.38
N ASN A 243 -6.43 20.66 0.94
CA ASN A 243 -6.76 20.48 -0.47
C ASN A 243 -7.57 21.67 -1.05
N ARG A 244 -8.45 22.27 -0.27
CA ARG A 244 -9.28 23.41 -0.71
C ARG A 244 -8.56 24.76 -0.54
N GLU A 245 -7.94 24.97 0.62
CA GLU A 245 -7.35 26.26 0.98
C GLU A 245 -6.02 26.53 0.27
N LEU A 246 -5.31 25.49 -0.11
CA LEU A 246 -4.05 25.58 -0.85
C LEU A 246 -4.17 25.20 -2.33
N GLY A 247 -5.36 24.73 -2.76
CA GLY A 247 -5.58 24.28 -4.13
C GLY A 247 -4.82 23.00 -4.49
N ILE A 248 -4.66 22.08 -3.53
CA ILE A 248 -3.89 20.84 -3.67
C ILE A 248 -4.81 19.70 -4.12
N SER A 249 -4.31 18.87 -5.02
CA SER A 249 -4.93 17.61 -5.45
C SER A 249 -3.87 16.51 -5.57
N VAL A 250 -4.31 15.27 -5.74
CA VAL A 250 -3.41 14.17 -6.11
C VAL A 250 -2.63 14.57 -7.36
N GLY A 251 -1.33 14.28 -7.38
CA GLY A 251 -0.40 14.67 -8.44
C GLY A 251 0.21 16.09 -8.28
N THR A 252 -0.28 16.93 -7.36
CA THR A 252 0.32 18.26 -7.12
C THR A 252 1.79 18.11 -6.71
N PRO A 253 2.74 18.77 -7.42
CA PRO A 253 4.15 18.71 -7.08
C PRO A 253 4.44 19.32 -5.71
N VAL A 254 5.34 18.67 -4.98
CA VAL A 254 5.84 19.12 -3.67
C VAL A 254 7.36 19.11 -3.74
N ARG A 255 8.01 20.19 -3.32
CA ARG A 255 9.47 20.29 -3.25
C ARG A 255 9.88 20.45 -1.80
N PHE A 256 10.93 19.74 -1.39
CA PHE A 256 11.57 20.06 -0.13
C PHE A 256 12.64 21.15 -0.36
N LEU A 257 12.63 22.15 0.49
CA LEU A 257 13.61 23.22 0.50
C LEU A 257 14.60 22.90 1.62
N GLN A 258 15.89 22.76 1.28
CA GLN A 258 16.94 22.71 2.31
C GLN A 258 17.04 24.10 2.93
N ALA A 259 17.21 24.14 4.26
CA ALA A 259 17.55 25.41 4.90
C ALA A 259 18.86 25.93 4.29
N ASP A 260 18.86 27.21 3.88
CA ASP A 260 20.08 27.86 3.42
C ASP A 260 21.14 27.68 4.51
N GLN A 261 22.26 27.02 4.16
CA GLN A 261 23.44 27.00 5.01
C GLN A 261 23.95 28.44 5.09
N GLN A 262 23.55 29.15 6.15
CA GLN A 262 24.20 30.43 6.53
C GLN A 262 25.46 30.18 7.32
#